data_7f5a360cbd618193d307e7a3b0c5dec8
#
_entry.id   7f5a360cbd618193d307e7a3b0c5dec8
#
_cell.length_a   1.000
_cell.length_b   1.000
_cell.length_c   1.000
_cell.angle_alpha   90.00
_cell.angle_beta   90.00
_cell.angle_gamma   90.00
#
_symmetry.space_group_name_H-M   'P 1'
#
loop_
_entity.id
_entity.type
_entity.pdbx_description
1 polymer ?
#
loop_
_entity_poly.entity_id
_entity_poly.type
_entity_poly.pdbx_seq_one_letter_code
_entity_poly.pdbx_strand_id
1 'polypeptide(L)'
;MFSYLGYWKISKSRVFDNAARRLIYSCIQDNPGINFNAIVQMTGIKSGTLQYHLFILQTREKISVFTRKGHSRYFENSGHFSDREKTLLSFIRNDTDNRILTLLLINPDISWKDLRDSLGKPGSMITWYINRMRDAGIICLKKTGKHVRYEIDPEMRQYLKRYLVCHENILSEIQ
;
A
#
# COMPACT_ATOMS: atom_id res chain seq x y z
N MET A 1 -30.10 -16.50 17.17
CA MET A 1 -28.99 -17.48 17.27
C MET A 1 -28.69 -17.97 15.86
N PHE A 2 -27.99 -17.16 15.04
CA PHE A 2 -27.70 -17.50 13.64
C PHE A 2 -26.47 -18.39 13.57
N SER A 3 -26.66 -19.51 12.93
CA SER A 3 -25.79 -20.68 12.83
C SER A 3 -24.42 -20.36 12.24
N TYR A 4 -23.39 -20.30 13.06
CA TYR A 4 -21.96 -20.28 12.70
C TYR A 4 -21.49 -21.60 12.02
N LEU A 5 -22.36 -22.55 11.79
CA LEU A 5 -22.05 -23.91 11.35
C LEU A 5 -21.76 -24.05 9.84
N GLY A 6 -22.05 -23.04 9.02
CA GLY A 6 -21.81 -23.08 7.58
C GLY A 6 -20.37 -22.84 7.14
N TYR A 7 -19.57 -22.16 7.96
CA TYR A 7 -18.22 -21.69 7.60
C TYR A 7 -17.12 -22.75 7.71
N TRP A 8 -17.35 -23.82 8.45
CA TRP A 8 -16.35 -24.87 8.71
C TRP A 8 -16.18 -25.90 7.59
N LYS A 9 -17.07 -25.92 6.58
CA LYS A 9 -17.09 -26.97 5.55
C LYS A 9 -16.16 -26.74 4.34
N ILE A 10 -15.51 -25.58 4.22
CA ILE A 10 -14.58 -25.37 3.11
C ILE A 10 -13.21 -25.94 3.48
N SER A 11 -12.86 -27.09 2.93
CA SER A 11 -11.52 -27.69 3.07
C SER A 11 -10.43 -26.70 2.63
N LYS A 12 -9.23 -26.74 3.27
CA LYS A 12 -8.08 -25.92 2.83
C LYS A 12 -7.77 -26.07 1.34
N SER A 13 -7.99 -27.27 0.77
CA SER A 13 -7.79 -27.57 -0.65
C SER A 13 -8.83 -26.97 -1.59
N ARG A 14 -10.04 -26.62 -1.11
CA ARG A 14 -11.15 -26.13 -1.94
C ARG A 14 -11.39 -24.61 -1.85
N VAL A 15 -10.46 -23.88 -1.25
CA VAL A 15 -10.63 -22.42 -1.12
C VAL A 15 -10.76 -21.75 -2.48
N PHE A 16 -10.04 -22.22 -3.47
CA PHE A 16 -10.00 -21.65 -4.82
C PHE A 16 -10.96 -22.30 -5.83
N ASP A 17 -11.85 -23.22 -5.42
CA ASP A 17 -12.88 -23.78 -6.30
C ASP A 17 -13.90 -22.71 -6.75
N ASN A 18 -14.09 -21.67 -5.97
CA ASN A 18 -14.98 -20.57 -6.29
C ASN A 18 -14.28 -19.52 -7.15
N ALA A 19 -14.85 -19.21 -8.32
CA ALA A 19 -14.29 -18.26 -9.29
C ALA A 19 -14.13 -16.84 -8.72
N ALA A 20 -15.09 -16.35 -7.91
CA ALA A 20 -14.97 -15.04 -7.29
C ALA A 20 -13.80 -14.97 -6.30
N ARG A 21 -13.55 -16.04 -5.51
CA ARG A 21 -12.39 -16.06 -4.61
C ARG A 21 -11.07 -16.08 -5.36
N ARG A 22 -10.97 -16.82 -6.48
CA ARG A 22 -9.77 -16.77 -7.34
C ARG A 22 -9.53 -15.37 -7.87
N LEU A 23 -10.58 -14.72 -8.39
CA LEU A 23 -10.48 -13.35 -8.92
C LEU A 23 -10.03 -12.35 -7.85
N ILE A 24 -10.64 -12.41 -6.65
CA ILE A 24 -10.26 -11.55 -5.53
C ILE A 24 -8.81 -11.79 -5.11
N TYR A 25 -8.41 -13.06 -5.01
CA TYR A 25 -7.05 -13.43 -4.61
C TYR A 25 -6.02 -12.96 -5.62
N SER A 26 -6.23 -13.19 -6.93
CA SER A 26 -5.38 -12.68 -7.99
C SER A 26 -5.29 -11.15 -7.96
N CYS A 27 -6.42 -10.46 -7.81
CA CYS A 27 -6.43 -9.01 -7.68
C CYS A 27 -5.55 -8.52 -6.51
N ILE A 28 -5.53 -9.23 -5.37
CA ILE A 28 -4.69 -8.88 -4.23
C ILE A 28 -3.21 -9.21 -4.49
N GLN A 29 -2.90 -10.34 -5.17
CA GLN A 29 -1.54 -10.71 -5.55
C GLN A 29 -0.91 -9.68 -6.51
N ASP A 30 -1.66 -9.29 -7.53
CA ASP A 30 -1.22 -8.31 -8.53
C ASP A 30 -1.15 -6.88 -7.96
N ASN A 31 -1.84 -6.64 -6.84
CA ASN A 31 -1.97 -5.32 -6.21
C ASN A 31 -1.71 -5.36 -4.70
N PRO A 32 -0.49 -5.67 -4.22
CA PRO A 32 -0.19 -5.69 -2.79
C PRO A 32 -0.54 -4.36 -2.12
N GLY A 33 -1.20 -4.42 -0.97
CA GLY A 33 -1.65 -3.23 -0.25
C GLY A 33 -2.92 -2.57 -0.81
N ILE A 34 -3.66 -3.25 -1.67
CA ILE A 34 -4.96 -2.79 -2.18
C ILE A 34 -5.97 -2.65 -1.04
N ASN A 35 -6.88 -1.67 -1.15
CA ASN A 35 -7.97 -1.49 -0.20
C ASN A 35 -9.27 -2.14 -0.69
N PHE A 36 -10.26 -2.23 0.20
CA PHE A 36 -11.56 -2.83 -0.07
C PHE A 36 -12.27 -2.22 -1.29
N ASN A 37 -12.34 -0.89 -1.36
CA ASN A 37 -13.05 -0.20 -2.43
C ASN A 37 -12.38 -0.41 -3.80
N ALA A 38 -11.05 -0.42 -3.84
CA ALA A 38 -10.33 -0.70 -5.08
C ALA A 38 -10.56 -2.15 -5.55
N ILE A 39 -10.64 -3.13 -4.63
CA ILE A 39 -11.01 -4.51 -5.00
C ILE A 39 -12.42 -4.55 -5.59
N VAL A 40 -13.40 -3.84 -4.99
CA VAL A 40 -14.76 -3.73 -5.55
C VAL A 40 -14.72 -3.19 -6.98
N GLN A 41 -13.99 -2.08 -7.19
CA GLN A 41 -13.89 -1.44 -8.50
C GLN A 41 -13.22 -2.34 -9.55
N MET A 42 -12.12 -3.00 -9.19
CA MET A 42 -11.36 -3.83 -10.13
C MET A 42 -12.04 -5.17 -10.45
N THR A 43 -12.75 -5.75 -9.47
CA THR A 43 -13.37 -7.07 -9.66
C THR A 43 -14.85 -7.00 -10.08
N GLY A 44 -15.51 -5.87 -9.87
CA GLY A 44 -16.96 -5.73 -10.07
C GLY A 44 -17.82 -6.52 -9.06
N ILE A 45 -17.19 -7.14 -8.06
CA ILE A 45 -17.91 -7.95 -7.06
C ILE A 45 -18.59 -7.05 -6.06
N LYS A 46 -19.90 -7.31 -5.81
CA LYS A 46 -20.70 -6.56 -4.82
C LYS A 46 -20.07 -6.61 -3.43
N SER A 47 -20.10 -5.50 -2.70
CA SER A 47 -19.45 -5.32 -1.40
C SER A 47 -19.74 -6.43 -0.38
N GLY A 48 -21.00 -6.86 -0.24
CA GLY A 48 -21.36 -7.94 0.69
C GLY A 48 -20.75 -9.30 0.31
N THR A 49 -20.72 -9.62 -0.99
CA THR A 49 -20.08 -10.83 -1.52
C THR A 49 -18.56 -10.77 -1.35
N LEU A 50 -17.96 -9.60 -1.63
CA LEU A 50 -16.54 -9.38 -1.43
C LEU A 50 -16.15 -9.58 0.04
N GLN A 51 -16.90 -8.95 0.97
CA GLN A 51 -16.65 -9.08 2.41
C GLN A 51 -16.66 -10.54 2.86
N TYR A 52 -17.63 -11.33 2.41
CA TYR A 52 -17.70 -12.76 2.67
C TYR A 52 -16.47 -13.51 2.15
N HIS A 53 -16.08 -13.26 0.91
CA HIS A 53 -14.92 -13.96 0.32
C HIS A 53 -13.59 -13.54 0.95
N LEU A 54 -13.41 -12.27 1.29
CA LEU A 54 -12.24 -11.80 2.03
C LEU A 54 -12.15 -12.46 3.41
N PHE A 55 -13.26 -12.58 4.12
CA PHE A 55 -13.31 -13.30 5.40
C PHE A 55 -12.86 -14.76 5.24
N ILE A 56 -13.33 -15.47 4.21
CA ILE A 56 -12.92 -16.85 3.94
C ILE A 56 -11.43 -16.93 3.61
N LEU A 57 -10.93 -16.04 2.73
CA LEU A 57 -9.51 -16.02 2.36
C LEU A 57 -8.61 -15.72 3.57
N GLN A 58 -9.02 -14.82 4.45
CA GLN A 58 -8.30 -14.48 5.67
C GLN A 58 -8.31 -15.64 6.67
N THR A 59 -9.49 -16.22 6.93
CA THR A 59 -9.63 -17.38 7.85
C THR A 59 -8.82 -18.59 7.37
N ARG A 60 -8.61 -18.72 6.06
CA ARG A 60 -7.81 -19.78 5.45
C ARG A 60 -6.34 -19.37 5.23
N GLU A 61 -5.92 -18.26 5.82
CA GLU A 61 -4.53 -17.78 5.79
C GLU A 61 -4.00 -17.58 4.37
N LYS A 62 -4.87 -17.27 3.40
CA LYS A 62 -4.46 -16.95 2.02
C LYS A 62 -4.08 -15.50 1.86
N ILE A 63 -4.72 -14.62 2.63
CA ILE A 63 -4.43 -13.20 2.67
C ILE A 63 -4.19 -12.74 4.10
N SER A 64 -3.41 -11.69 4.26
CA SER A 64 -3.24 -10.95 5.50
C SER A 64 -3.84 -9.55 5.38
N VAL A 65 -4.34 -9.01 6.49
CA VAL A 65 -4.88 -7.66 6.55
C VAL A 65 -3.97 -6.81 7.42
N PHE A 66 -3.48 -5.73 6.84
CA PHE A 66 -2.68 -4.73 7.53
C PHE A 66 -3.53 -3.48 7.77
N THR A 67 -3.81 -3.17 9.04
CA THR A 67 -4.64 -2.02 9.41
C THR A 67 -3.79 -0.95 10.04
N ARG A 68 -3.86 0.28 9.50
CA ARG A 68 -3.17 1.45 10.03
C ARG A 68 -4.10 2.65 10.05
N LYS A 69 -4.26 3.28 11.22
CA LYS A 69 -5.13 4.46 11.42
C LYS A 69 -6.55 4.26 10.84
N GLY A 70 -7.14 3.07 11.05
CA GLY A 70 -8.49 2.73 10.58
C GLY A 70 -8.60 2.32 9.11
N HIS A 71 -7.51 2.32 8.35
CA HIS A 71 -7.49 1.90 6.94
C HIS A 71 -6.91 0.50 6.80
N SER A 72 -7.71 -0.43 6.29
CA SER A 72 -7.30 -1.80 6.03
C SER A 72 -6.73 -1.97 4.62
N ARG A 73 -5.64 -2.71 4.52
CA ARG A 73 -4.94 -3.06 3.29
C ARG A 73 -4.77 -4.57 3.22
N TYR A 74 -4.96 -5.14 2.04
CA TYR A 74 -4.92 -6.58 1.82
C TYR A 74 -3.63 -6.97 1.12
N PHE A 75 -3.04 -8.07 1.58
CA PHE A 75 -1.81 -8.65 1.05
C PHE A 75 -1.97 -10.15 0.93
N GLU A 76 -1.27 -10.75 -0.02
CA GLU A 76 -1.08 -12.19 -0.01
C GLU A 76 -0.33 -12.62 1.28
N ASN A 77 -0.73 -13.75 1.86
CA ASN A 77 -0.11 -14.27 3.09
C ASN A 77 0.97 -15.31 2.78
N SER A 78 1.96 -14.92 1.98
CA SER A 78 3.10 -15.76 1.58
C SER A 78 4.36 -15.53 2.42
N GLY A 79 4.30 -14.58 3.37
CA GLY A 79 5.48 -14.16 4.15
C GLY A 79 6.44 -13.25 3.39
N HIS A 80 6.14 -12.87 2.13
CA HIS A 80 6.99 -12.04 1.29
C HIS A 80 7.06 -10.56 1.73
N PHE A 81 6.09 -10.08 2.52
CA PHE A 81 6.01 -8.69 2.94
C PHE A 81 6.23 -8.54 4.43
N SER A 82 7.32 -7.89 4.83
CA SER A 82 7.54 -7.42 6.19
C SER A 82 6.53 -6.31 6.56
N ASP A 83 6.35 -6.03 7.84
CA ASP A 83 5.46 -4.94 8.29
C ASP A 83 5.95 -3.56 7.81
N ARG A 84 7.25 -3.39 7.62
CA ARG A 84 7.84 -2.18 7.04
C ARG A 84 7.47 -2.03 5.57
N GLU A 85 7.56 -3.10 4.78
CA GLU A 85 7.11 -3.11 3.38
C GLU A 85 5.61 -2.87 3.26
N LYS A 86 4.78 -3.52 4.10
CA LYS A 86 3.34 -3.26 4.15
C LYS A 86 3.04 -1.80 4.48
N THR A 87 3.80 -1.20 5.40
CA THR A 87 3.70 0.22 5.72
C THR A 87 3.99 1.07 4.48
N LEU A 88 5.14 0.88 3.82
CA LEU A 88 5.51 1.63 2.62
C LEU A 88 4.45 1.49 1.52
N LEU A 89 4.03 0.26 1.20
CA LEU A 89 3.01 -0.02 0.19
C LEU A 89 1.67 0.66 0.51
N SER A 90 1.32 0.79 1.79
CA SER A 90 0.11 1.52 2.19
C SER A 90 0.16 3.02 1.84
N PHE A 91 1.35 3.61 1.80
CA PHE A 91 1.55 5.00 1.39
C PHE A 91 1.62 5.14 -0.14
N ILE A 92 2.35 4.28 -0.84
CA ILE A 92 2.47 4.30 -2.31
C ILE A 92 1.09 4.23 -3.00
N ARG A 93 0.11 3.58 -2.39
CA ARG A 93 -1.27 3.53 -2.89
C ARG A 93 -2.05 4.85 -2.75
N ASN A 94 -1.47 5.89 -2.21
CA ASN A 94 -2.03 7.24 -2.20
C ASN A 94 -1.23 8.11 -3.18
N ASP A 95 -1.89 8.72 -4.14
CA ASP A 95 -1.23 9.47 -5.24
C ASP A 95 -0.29 10.57 -4.72
N THR A 96 -0.71 11.35 -3.71
CA THR A 96 0.14 12.42 -3.18
C THR A 96 1.36 11.87 -2.46
N ASP A 97 1.19 10.82 -1.65
CA ASP A 97 2.30 10.16 -0.96
C ASP A 97 3.28 9.58 -1.98
N ASN A 98 2.76 8.90 -3.01
CA ASN A 98 3.57 8.30 -4.08
C ASN A 98 4.37 9.38 -4.81
N ARG A 99 3.75 10.49 -5.21
CA ARG A 99 4.45 11.61 -5.85
C ARG A 99 5.55 12.19 -4.98
N ILE A 100 5.31 12.38 -3.68
CA ILE A 100 6.33 12.86 -2.74
C ILE A 100 7.51 11.88 -2.68
N LEU A 101 7.24 10.58 -2.51
CA LEU A 101 8.28 9.55 -2.43
C LEU A 101 9.07 9.45 -3.73
N THR A 102 8.41 9.55 -4.88
CA THR A 102 9.05 9.55 -6.19
C THR A 102 9.97 10.77 -6.36
N LEU A 103 9.50 11.97 -6.02
CA LEU A 103 10.32 13.19 -6.09
C LEU A 103 11.55 13.10 -5.18
N LEU A 104 11.41 12.61 -3.94
CA LEU A 104 12.52 12.40 -3.01
C LEU A 104 13.48 11.30 -3.47
N LEU A 105 13.00 10.31 -4.22
CA LEU A 105 13.84 9.25 -4.77
C LEU A 105 14.71 9.73 -5.93
N ILE A 106 14.11 10.51 -6.84
CA ILE A 106 14.77 11.03 -8.05
C ILE A 106 15.71 12.20 -7.69
N ASN A 107 15.27 13.10 -6.81
CA ASN A 107 16.06 14.24 -6.37
C ASN A 107 16.18 14.24 -4.82
N PRO A 108 17.18 13.55 -4.27
CA PRO A 108 17.38 13.47 -2.82
C PRO A 108 17.68 14.82 -2.17
N ASP A 109 18.12 15.80 -2.96
CA ASP A 109 18.47 17.14 -2.50
C ASP A 109 17.37 18.18 -2.73
N ILE A 110 16.16 17.73 -3.15
CA ILE A 110 15.03 18.63 -3.43
C ILE A 110 14.73 19.53 -2.23
N SER A 111 14.64 20.85 -2.46
CA SER A 111 14.26 21.78 -1.42
C SER A 111 12.78 21.65 -1.08
N TRP A 112 12.40 22.08 0.14
CA TRP A 112 10.99 22.10 0.53
C TRP A 112 10.15 22.99 -0.43
N LYS A 113 10.71 24.09 -0.91
CA LYS A 113 10.06 24.97 -1.87
C LYS A 113 9.80 24.27 -3.18
N ASP A 114 10.82 23.61 -3.75
CA ASP A 114 10.70 22.91 -5.03
C ASP A 114 9.74 21.71 -4.92
N LEU A 115 9.76 21.00 -3.80
CA LEU A 115 8.82 19.92 -3.52
C LEU A 115 7.37 20.46 -3.49
N ARG A 116 7.13 21.57 -2.80
CA ARG A 116 5.83 22.23 -2.75
C ARG A 116 5.37 22.65 -4.14
N ASP A 117 6.24 23.32 -4.89
CA ASP A 117 5.92 23.87 -6.20
C ASP A 117 5.65 22.74 -7.22
N SER A 118 6.41 21.63 -7.16
CA SER A 118 6.18 20.42 -7.98
C SER A 118 4.85 19.71 -7.68
N LEU A 119 4.37 19.79 -6.44
CA LEU A 119 3.12 19.16 -6.04
C LEU A 119 1.89 20.04 -6.26
N GLY A 120 2.07 21.34 -6.39
CA GLY A 120 0.97 22.31 -6.56
C GLY A 120 -0.01 22.32 -5.38
N LYS A 121 0.45 22.03 -4.16
CA LYS A 121 -0.39 21.90 -2.96
C LYS A 121 0.01 22.94 -1.90
N PRO A 122 -0.93 23.37 -1.02
CA PRO A 122 -0.63 24.23 0.11
C PRO A 122 0.48 23.64 1.01
N GLY A 123 1.39 24.50 1.48
CA GLY A 123 2.53 24.07 2.29
C GLY A 123 2.14 23.32 3.57
N SER A 124 1.05 23.71 4.22
CA SER A 124 0.51 23.01 5.41
C SER A 124 0.13 21.57 5.10
N MET A 125 -0.46 21.32 3.93
CA MET A 125 -0.83 19.99 3.47
C MET A 125 0.41 19.12 3.23
N ILE A 126 1.43 19.67 2.56
CA ILE A 126 2.69 18.96 2.31
C ILE A 126 3.39 18.61 3.62
N THR A 127 3.46 19.57 4.54
CA THR A 127 4.01 19.33 5.89
C THR A 127 3.26 18.20 6.61
N TRP A 128 1.95 18.13 6.46
CA TRP A 128 1.16 17.04 7.02
C TRP A 128 1.52 15.67 6.41
N TYR A 129 1.65 15.59 5.08
CA TYR A 129 2.07 14.37 4.40
C TYR A 129 3.47 13.92 4.84
N ILE A 130 4.44 14.85 4.86
CA ILE A 130 5.83 14.58 5.29
C ILE A 130 5.87 14.09 6.75
N ASN A 131 5.18 14.78 7.67
CA ASN A 131 5.14 14.37 9.07
C ASN A 131 4.53 12.96 9.22
N ARG A 132 3.45 12.67 8.50
CA ARG A 132 2.82 11.34 8.51
C ARG A 132 3.77 10.24 8.03
N MET A 133 4.58 10.50 7.00
CA MET A 133 5.59 9.56 6.51
C MET A 133 6.77 9.43 7.47
N ARG A 134 7.18 10.52 8.09
CA ARG A 134 8.21 10.51 9.14
C ARG A 134 7.77 9.69 10.35
N ASP A 135 6.57 9.90 10.85
CA ASP A 135 6.00 9.15 11.98
C ASP A 135 5.82 7.66 11.64
N ALA A 136 5.78 7.33 10.36
CA ALA A 136 5.76 5.96 9.86
C ALA A 136 7.16 5.35 9.66
N GLY A 137 8.23 6.13 9.86
CA GLY A 137 9.60 5.69 9.64
C GLY A 137 9.97 5.53 8.15
N ILE A 138 9.21 6.17 7.24
CA ILE A 138 9.48 6.13 5.80
C ILE A 138 10.46 7.23 5.39
N ILE A 139 10.31 8.41 6.01
CA ILE A 139 11.16 9.58 5.78
C ILE A 139 11.88 9.93 7.07
N CYS A 140 13.15 10.28 6.97
CA CYS A 140 13.94 10.85 8.03
C CYS A 140 14.37 12.28 7.70
N LEU A 141 14.76 13.01 8.74
CA LEU A 141 15.31 14.36 8.61
C LEU A 141 16.83 14.25 8.68
N LYS A 142 17.51 14.81 7.67
CA LYS A 142 18.96 14.96 7.67
C LYS A 142 19.34 16.43 7.85
N LYS A 143 20.10 16.72 8.89
CA LYS A 143 20.68 18.05 9.08
C LYS A 143 22.02 18.13 8.34
N THR A 144 22.13 19.06 7.43
CA THR A 144 23.40 19.37 6.74
C THR A 144 23.69 20.87 6.98
N GLY A 145 24.51 21.13 8.01
CA GLY A 145 24.76 22.50 8.48
C GLY A 145 23.48 23.17 9.00
N LYS A 146 23.12 24.32 8.42
CA LYS A 146 21.89 25.08 8.76
C LYS A 146 20.63 24.59 8.03
N HIS A 147 20.76 23.63 7.10
CA HIS A 147 19.65 23.16 6.29
C HIS A 147 19.14 21.81 6.80
N VAL A 148 17.82 21.67 6.78
CA VAL A 148 17.13 20.39 7.04
C VAL A 148 16.63 19.86 5.71
N ARG A 149 16.98 18.60 5.41
CA ARG A 149 16.54 17.90 4.20
C ARG A 149 15.71 16.69 4.60
N TYR A 150 14.84 16.26 3.68
CA TYR A 150 14.05 15.06 3.82
C TYR A 150 14.70 13.94 3.01
N GLU A 151 14.98 12.83 3.67
CA GLU A 151 15.50 11.64 3.01
C GLU A 151 14.56 10.47 3.23
N ILE A 152 14.44 9.60 2.22
CA ILE A 152 13.77 8.31 2.40
C ILE A 152 14.72 7.44 3.23
N ASP A 153 14.18 6.79 4.26
CA ASP A 153 14.92 5.79 5.06
C ASP A 153 15.63 4.79 4.13
N PRO A 154 16.90 4.43 4.38
CA PRO A 154 17.68 3.60 3.46
C PRO A 154 17.04 2.25 3.12
N GLU A 155 16.43 1.58 4.09
CA GLU A 155 15.72 0.31 3.87
C GLU A 155 14.45 0.54 3.05
N MET A 156 13.66 1.58 3.39
CA MET A 156 12.47 1.95 2.63
C MET A 156 12.79 2.35 1.19
N ARG A 157 13.95 2.99 0.97
CA ARG A 157 14.45 3.32 -0.37
C ARG A 157 14.69 2.06 -1.21
N GLN A 158 15.24 1.00 -0.62
CA GLN A 158 15.46 -0.27 -1.32
C GLN A 158 14.13 -0.93 -1.70
N TYR A 159 13.15 -0.95 -0.79
CA TYR A 159 11.81 -1.48 -1.07
C TYR A 159 11.08 -0.68 -2.14
N LEU A 160 11.18 0.66 -2.08
CA LEU A 160 10.56 1.55 -3.06
C LEU A 160 11.14 1.32 -4.46
N LYS A 161 12.46 1.23 -4.60
CA LYS A 161 13.13 0.93 -5.86
C LYS A 161 12.68 -0.41 -6.44
N ARG A 162 12.65 -1.46 -5.62
CA ARG A 162 12.20 -2.80 -6.03
C ARG A 162 10.75 -2.75 -6.51
N TYR A 163 9.88 -2.07 -5.79
CA TYR A 163 8.46 -1.92 -6.15
C TYR A 163 8.29 -1.17 -7.48
N LEU A 164 8.99 -0.07 -7.69
CA LEU A 164 8.91 0.73 -8.92
C LEU A 164 9.45 -0.03 -10.14
N VAL A 165 10.53 -0.80 -9.98
CA VAL A 165 11.06 -1.65 -11.07
C VAL A 165 10.06 -2.73 -11.48
N CYS A 166 9.37 -3.35 -10.53
CA CYS A 166 8.34 -4.36 -10.82
C CYS A 166 7.06 -3.76 -11.46
N HIS A 167 6.87 -2.44 -11.36
CA HIS A 167 5.71 -1.73 -11.89
C HIS A 167 6.14 -0.60 -12.85
N GLU A 168 6.95 -0.94 -13.87
CA GLU A 168 7.61 -0.03 -14.83
C GLU A 168 6.70 1.00 -15.52
N ASN A 169 5.38 0.91 -15.40
CA ASN A 169 4.44 1.86 -15.99
C ASN A 169 4.38 3.23 -15.28
N ILE A 170 5.08 3.44 -14.15
CA ILE A 170 5.01 4.72 -13.41
C ILE A 170 6.13 5.68 -13.82
N LEU A 171 7.25 5.19 -14.34
CA LEU A 171 8.38 6.04 -14.73
C LEU A 171 8.24 6.66 -16.13
N SER A 172 7.41 6.11 -16.99
CA SER A 172 7.16 6.64 -18.36
C SER A 172 6.24 7.88 -18.39
N GLU A 173 5.55 8.19 -17.29
CA GLU A 173 4.69 9.39 -17.19
C GLU A 173 5.40 10.62 -16.58
N ILE A 174 6.71 10.50 -16.29
CA ILE A 174 7.50 11.56 -15.61
C ILE A 174 8.58 12.17 -16.55
N GLN A 175 8.57 11.80 -17.85
CA GLN A 175 9.41 12.47 -18.86
C GLN A 175 8.66 13.57 -19.58
#